data_55104a7167cb4ba90aaadc7e7114ff7a
#
_entry.id   55104a7167cb4ba90aaadc7e7114ff7a
#
_cell.length_a   1.000
_cell.length_b   1.000
_cell.length_c   1.000
_cell.angle_alpha   90.00
_cell.angle_beta   90.00
_cell.angle_gamma   90.00
#
_symmetry.space_group_name_H-M   'P 1'
#
loop_
_entity.id
_entity.type
_entity.pdbx_description
1 polymer ?
#
loop_
_entity_poly.entity_id
_entity_poly.type
_entity_poly.pdbx_seq_one_letter_code
_entity_poly.pdbx_strand_id
1 'polypeptide(L)'
;TAALDKESGKTVVEMLKELCEAENSTVILITHDNRILDYADRLINMVDGRIVSNTLMEEEIELIKFLKKTKAFSNLSANELTLVARKLKKQKFKSGDVIIRQGDPGENYYMVRSGSVDVKIDDGTKWEKVASLGQGEAFGEASLLTGDPCNATVYANVATFFYVLDKESFKEAIEQSPTLEEELRGIFFQRQ
;
A
#
# COMPACT_ATOMS: atom_id res chain seq x y z
N THR A 1 -8.86 -14.12 -25.49
CA THR A 1 -8.38 -12.73 -25.27
C THR A 1 -7.04 -12.45 -25.95
N ALA A 2 -6.21 -13.44 -26.26
CA ALA A 2 -4.94 -13.23 -26.96
C ALA A 2 -5.07 -12.72 -28.41
N ALA A 3 -6.27 -12.77 -28.98
CA ALA A 3 -6.56 -12.31 -30.37
C ALA A 3 -7.35 -10.98 -30.40
N LEU A 4 -7.74 -10.43 -29.26
CA LEU A 4 -8.46 -9.15 -29.19
C LEU A 4 -7.49 -8.03 -28.88
N ASP A 5 -7.68 -6.87 -29.54
CA ASP A 5 -6.96 -5.65 -29.16
C ASP A 5 -7.33 -5.19 -27.74
N LYS A 6 -6.59 -4.20 -27.23
CA LYS A 6 -6.74 -3.74 -25.85
C LYS A 6 -8.15 -3.22 -25.51
N GLU A 7 -8.78 -2.59 -26.46
CA GLU A 7 -10.08 -1.91 -26.29
C GLU A 7 -11.23 -2.89 -26.38
N SER A 8 -11.17 -3.80 -27.35
CA SER A 8 -12.15 -4.89 -27.52
C SER A 8 -12.16 -5.87 -26.34
N GLY A 9 -10.99 -6.19 -25.80
CA GLY A 9 -10.88 -7.07 -24.62
C GLY A 9 -11.55 -6.46 -23.37
N LYS A 10 -11.38 -5.16 -23.15
CA LYS A 10 -12.00 -4.41 -22.06
C LYS A 10 -13.53 -4.40 -22.21
N THR A 11 -14.03 -4.03 -23.39
CA THR A 11 -15.46 -3.98 -23.69
C THR A 11 -16.15 -5.32 -23.44
N VAL A 12 -15.54 -6.43 -23.84
CA VAL A 12 -16.09 -7.78 -23.59
C VAL A 12 -16.20 -8.08 -22.11
N VAL A 13 -15.20 -7.71 -21.30
CA VAL A 13 -15.23 -7.97 -19.85
C VAL A 13 -16.26 -7.08 -19.14
N GLU A 14 -16.41 -5.82 -19.57
CA GLU A 14 -17.45 -4.92 -19.07
C GLU A 14 -18.86 -5.48 -19.36
N MET A 15 -19.12 -5.93 -20.58
CA MET A 15 -20.39 -6.58 -20.96
C MET A 15 -20.65 -7.86 -20.14
N LEU A 16 -19.64 -8.68 -19.89
CA LEU A 16 -19.77 -9.86 -19.05
C LEU A 16 -20.13 -9.50 -17.62
N LYS A 17 -19.54 -8.44 -17.07
CA LYS A 17 -19.86 -7.95 -15.71
C LYS A 17 -21.31 -7.46 -15.63
N GLU A 18 -21.76 -6.63 -16.56
CA GLU A 18 -23.14 -6.17 -16.64
C GLU A 18 -24.13 -7.33 -16.74
N LEU A 19 -23.81 -8.36 -17.54
CA LEU A 19 -24.63 -9.56 -17.66
C LEU A 19 -24.69 -10.35 -16.36
N CYS A 20 -23.56 -10.50 -15.64
CA CYS A 20 -23.55 -11.15 -14.33
C CYS A 20 -24.45 -10.46 -13.33
N GLU A 21 -24.40 -9.12 -13.26
CA GLU A 21 -25.22 -8.32 -12.35
C GLU A 21 -26.72 -8.41 -12.71
N ALA A 22 -27.06 -8.34 -14.01
CA ALA A 22 -28.43 -8.40 -14.49
C ALA A 22 -29.10 -9.76 -14.27
N GLU A 23 -28.36 -10.85 -14.49
CA GLU A 23 -28.87 -12.23 -14.44
C GLU A 23 -28.55 -12.95 -13.12
N ASN A 24 -27.96 -12.25 -12.14
CA ASN A 24 -27.47 -12.82 -10.87
C ASN A 24 -26.63 -14.10 -11.11
N SER A 25 -25.75 -14.06 -12.11
CA SER A 25 -24.94 -15.16 -12.57
C SER A 25 -23.48 -15.01 -12.15
N THR A 26 -22.70 -16.09 -12.23
CA THR A 26 -21.26 -16.06 -11.98
C THR A 26 -20.50 -16.41 -13.26
N VAL A 27 -19.53 -15.55 -13.62
CA VAL A 27 -18.59 -15.81 -14.72
C VAL A 27 -17.23 -16.18 -14.15
N ILE A 28 -16.65 -17.26 -14.62
CA ILE A 28 -15.27 -17.64 -14.32
C ILE A 28 -14.42 -17.36 -15.56
N LEU A 29 -13.43 -16.47 -15.41
CA LEU A 29 -12.52 -16.10 -16.47
C LEU A 29 -11.12 -16.59 -16.14
N ILE A 30 -10.52 -17.39 -17.03
CA ILE A 30 -9.14 -17.84 -16.89
C ILE A 30 -8.26 -16.99 -17.82
N THR A 31 -7.29 -16.30 -17.25
CA THR A 31 -6.44 -15.39 -17.99
C THR A 31 -5.09 -15.20 -17.31
N HIS A 32 -4.10 -14.79 -18.06
CA HIS A 32 -2.83 -14.26 -17.57
C HIS A 32 -2.74 -12.72 -17.75
N ASP A 33 -3.83 -12.08 -18.20
CA ASP A 33 -3.89 -10.66 -18.46
C ASP A 33 -4.33 -9.89 -17.20
N ASN A 34 -3.38 -9.25 -16.54
CA ASN A 34 -3.62 -8.48 -15.30
C ASN A 34 -4.53 -7.26 -15.50
N ARG A 35 -4.78 -6.81 -16.75
CA ARG A 35 -5.60 -5.63 -17.05
C ARG A 35 -7.09 -5.85 -16.77
N ILE A 36 -7.53 -7.11 -16.78
CA ILE A 36 -8.93 -7.46 -16.49
C ILE A 36 -9.21 -7.67 -15.01
N LEU A 37 -8.19 -7.64 -14.15
CA LEU A 37 -8.36 -7.81 -12.70
C LEU A 37 -9.24 -6.70 -12.09
N ASP A 38 -9.26 -5.52 -12.69
CA ASP A 38 -10.09 -4.38 -12.23
C ASP A 38 -11.61 -4.67 -12.32
N TYR A 39 -12.01 -5.71 -13.04
CA TYR A 39 -13.41 -6.10 -13.25
C TYR A 39 -13.82 -7.34 -12.45
N ALA A 40 -12.86 -8.02 -11.81
CA ALA A 40 -13.12 -9.25 -11.06
C ALA A 40 -13.50 -8.95 -9.61
N ASP A 41 -14.46 -9.69 -9.06
CA ASP A 41 -14.84 -9.64 -7.64
C ASP A 41 -13.98 -10.59 -6.79
N ARG A 42 -13.38 -11.59 -7.43
CA ARG A 42 -12.53 -12.60 -6.78
C ARG A 42 -11.38 -13.04 -7.68
N LEU A 43 -10.19 -13.09 -7.11
CA LEU A 43 -8.99 -13.63 -7.75
C LEU A 43 -8.62 -14.99 -7.16
N ILE A 44 -8.49 -15.98 -8.03
CA ILE A 44 -8.00 -17.31 -7.67
C ILE A 44 -6.71 -17.55 -8.42
N ASN A 45 -5.59 -17.60 -7.72
CA ASN A 45 -4.31 -17.94 -8.31
C ASN A 45 -4.08 -19.45 -8.24
N MET A 46 -3.74 -20.04 -9.39
CA MET A 46 -3.43 -21.45 -9.52
C MET A 46 -2.01 -21.65 -10.02
N VAL A 47 -1.28 -22.56 -9.37
CA VAL A 47 0.06 -23.00 -9.79
C VAL A 47 0.04 -24.54 -9.78
N ASP A 48 0.47 -25.17 -10.85
CA ASP A 48 0.53 -26.62 -11.01
C ASP A 48 -0.78 -27.32 -10.59
N GLY A 49 -1.93 -26.76 -10.99
CA GLY A 49 -3.25 -27.32 -10.71
C GLY A 49 -3.73 -27.16 -9.26
N ARG A 50 -3.00 -26.43 -8.41
CA ARG A 50 -3.36 -26.16 -7.02
C ARG A 50 -3.69 -24.69 -6.82
N ILE A 51 -4.72 -24.42 -6.03
CA ILE A 51 -5.05 -23.05 -5.60
C ILE A 51 -4.03 -22.61 -4.56
N VAL A 52 -3.22 -21.59 -4.90
CA VAL A 52 -2.22 -20.99 -4.01
C VAL A 52 -2.74 -19.74 -3.29
N SER A 53 -3.75 -19.06 -3.87
CA SER A 53 -4.47 -17.98 -3.20
C SER A 53 -5.91 -17.88 -3.71
N ASN A 54 -6.82 -17.45 -2.83
CA ASN A 54 -8.22 -17.19 -3.11
C ASN A 54 -8.62 -15.94 -2.32
N THR A 55 -8.64 -14.80 -2.98
CA THR A 55 -8.81 -13.48 -2.35
C THR A 55 -10.05 -12.80 -2.91
N LEU A 56 -10.88 -12.24 -2.02
CA LEU A 56 -11.93 -11.31 -2.41
C LEU A 56 -11.26 -10.02 -2.90
N MET A 57 -11.49 -9.68 -4.15
CA MET A 57 -10.78 -8.61 -4.84
C MET A 57 -11.06 -7.23 -4.29
N GLU A 58 -12.21 -7.00 -3.65
CA GLU A 58 -12.53 -5.68 -3.10
C GLU A 58 -11.46 -5.16 -2.14
N GLU A 59 -10.98 -5.99 -1.21
CA GLU A 59 -9.94 -5.55 -0.27
C GLU A 59 -8.57 -5.41 -0.94
N GLU A 60 -8.17 -6.33 -1.81
CA GLU A 60 -6.88 -6.29 -2.50
C GLU A 60 -6.85 -5.16 -3.55
N ILE A 61 -7.95 -4.95 -4.28
CA ILE A 61 -8.10 -3.81 -5.21
C ILE A 61 -8.06 -2.48 -4.46
N GLU A 62 -8.75 -2.34 -3.33
CA GLU A 62 -8.68 -1.12 -2.52
C GLU A 62 -7.24 -0.83 -2.06
N LEU A 63 -6.52 -1.88 -1.62
CA LEU A 63 -5.12 -1.76 -1.20
C LEU A 63 -4.22 -1.33 -2.37
N ILE A 64 -4.36 -1.95 -3.54
CA ILE A 64 -3.59 -1.60 -4.73
C ILE A 64 -3.92 -0.16 -5.20
N LYS A 65 -5.20 0.22 -5.21
CA LYS A 65 -5.62 1.60 -5.54
C LYS A 65 -5.06 2.62 -4.54
N PHE A 66 -5.01 2.26 -3.27
CA PHE A 66 -4.41 3.10 -2.23
C PHE A 66 -2.90 3.23 -2.45
N LEU A 67 -2.18 2.12 -2.64
CA LEU A 67 -0.75 2.12 -2.89
C LEU A 67 -0.39 2.97 -4.11
N LYS A 68 -1.11 2.84 -5.22
CA LYS A 68 -0.90 3.67 -6.42
C LYS A 68 -1.02 5.18 -6.18
N LYS A 69 -1.80 5.59 -5.18
CA LYS A 69 -1.96 7.01 -4.80
C LYS A 69 -0.88 7.46 -3.82
N THR A 70 -0.18 6.54 -3.19
CA THR A 70 0.90 6.84 -2.25
C THR A 70 2.21 7.04 -3.03
N LYS A 71 2.89 8.18 -2.81
CA LYS A 71 4.03 8.65 -3.62
C LYS A 71 5.08 7.56 -3.87
N ALA A 72 5.49 6.83 -2.81
CA ALA A 72 6.53 5.80 -2.90
C ALA A 72 6.16 4.60 -3.80
N PHE A 73 4.88 4.35 -4.04
CA PHE A 73 4.40 3.15 -4.75
C PHE A 73 3.78 3.47 -6.11
N SER A 74 3.66 4.74 -6.47
CA SER A 74 2.95 5.19 -7.68
C SER A 74 3.55 4.65 -8.98
N ASN A 75 4.87 4.43 -9.02
CA ASN A 75 5.61 3.96 -10.19
C ASN A 75 5.81 2.42 -10.23
N LEU A 76 5.33 1.69 -9.23
CA LEU A 76 5.45 0.24 -9.18
C LEU A 76 4.52 -0.46 -10.18
N SER A 77 4.98 -1.59 -10.70
CA SER A 77 4.17 -2.49 -11.52
C SER A 77 3.02 -3.12 -10.73
N ALA A 78 2.01 -3.65 -11.43
CA ALA A 78 0.88 -4.33 -10.79
C ALA A 78 1.32 -5.52 -9.92
N ASN A 79 2.34 -6.27 -10.36
CA ASN A 79 2.88 -7.41 -9.60
C ASN A 79 3.55 -6.97 -8.30
N GLU A 80 4.38 -5.92 -8.35
CA GLU A 80 5.05 -5.36 -7.16
C GLU A 80 4.02 -4.81 -6.17
N LEU A 81 3.01 -4.08 -6.65
CA LEU A 81 1.92 -3.58 -5.80
C LEU A 81 1.15 -4.71 -5.12
N THR A 82 0.89 -5.81 -5.82
CA THR A 82 0.21 -6.98 -5.26
C THR A 82 1.07 -7.65 -4.18
N LEU A 83 2.37 -7.79 -4.39
CA LEU A 83 3.29 -8.34 -3.39
C LEU A 83 3.33 -7.48 -2.12
N VAL A 84 3.39 -6.16 -2.26
CA VAL A 84 3.33 -5.23 -1.13
C VAL A 84 1.98 -5.29 -0.43
N ALA A 85 0.87 -5.27 -1.19
CA ALA A 85 -0.48 -5.27 -0.63
C ALA A 85 -0.74 -6.46 0.30
N ARG A 86 -0.23 -7.65 -0.05
CA ARG A 86 -0.37 -8.87 0.76
C ARG A 86 0.36 -8.85 2.10
N LYS A 87 1.37 -7.98 2.24
CA LYS A 87 2.17 -7.82 3.46
C LYS A 87 1.62 -6.73 4.38
N LEU A 88 0.67 -5.92 3.90
CA LEU A 88 0.09 -4.81 4.64
C LEU A 88 -0.76 -5.29 5.81
N LYS A 89 -0.51 -4.72 6.97
CA LYS A 89 -1.32 -4.86 8.17
C LYS A 89 -2.17 -3.61 8.37
N LYS A 90 -3.39 -3.77 8.89
CA LYS A 90 -4.27 -2.65 9.25
C LYS A 90 -4.05 -2.31 10.73
N GLN A 91 -3.76 -1.05 11.04
CA GLN A 91 -3.65 -0.56 12.42
C GLN A 91 -4.51 0.69 12.61
N LYS A 92 -4.99 0.89 13.85
CA LYS A 92 -5.78 2.03 14.25
C LYS A 92 -5.23 2.64 15.52
N PHE A 93 -5.11 3.97 15.54
CA PHE A 93 -4.72 4.75 16.71
C PHE A 93 -5.81 5.76 17.04
N LYS A 94 -5.98 6.05 18.33
CA LYS A 94 -6.90 7.09 18.81
C LYS A 94 -6.24 8.45 18.72
N SER A 95 -7.03 9.51 18.77
CA SER A 95 -6.52 10.88 18.90
C SER A 95 -5.63 11.00 20.13
N GLY A 96 -4.43 11.58 19.95
CA GLY A 96 -3.41 11.75 20.99
C GLY A 96 -2.47 10.57 21.17
N ASP A 97 -2.73 9.42 20.58
CA ASP A 97 -1.82 8.28 20.68
C ASP A 97 -0.47 8.58 20.02
N VAL A 98 0.62 8.13 20.64
CA VAL A 98 1.97 8.16 20.08
C VAL A 98 2.15 6.91 19.20
N ILE A 99 2.50 7.13 17.93
CA ILE A 99 2.71 6.07 16.94
C ILE A 99 4.19 5.70 16.85
N ILE A 100 5.06 6.70 16.81
CA ILE A 100 6.52 6.59 16.83
C ILE A 100 7.06 7.56 17.91
N ARG A 101 8.09 7.14 18.63
CA ARG A 101 8.85 8.02 19.53
C ARG A 101 10.22 8.33 18.95
N GLN A 102 10.64 9.57 19.03
CA GLN A 102 12.01 9.96 18.70
C GLN A 102 13.00 9.19 19.58
N GLY A 103 14.06 8.65 18.96
CA GLY A 103 15.06 7.84 19.63
C GLY A 103 14.77 6.36 19.69
N ASP A 104 13.52 5.91 19.47
CA ASP A 104 13.20 4.49 19.41
C ASP A 104 13.69 3.86 18.09
N PRO A 105 13.96 2.54 18.06
CA PRO A 105 14.27 1.83 16.83
C PRO A 105 13.07 1.84 15.88
N GLY A 106 13.33 2.00 14.58
CA GLY A 106 12.29 1.90 13.54
C GLY A 106 11.88 0.46 13.31
N GLU A 107 10.59 0.19 13.51
CA GLU A 107 10.01 -1.15 13.37
C GLU A 107 8.99 -1.25 12.24
N ASN A 108 8.42 -0.12 11.82
CA ASN A 108 7.33 -0.10 10.86
C ASN A 108 7.39 1.11 9.93
N TYR A 109 6.90 0.90 8.70
CA TYR A 109 6.56 1.93 7.76
C TYR A 109 5.04 2.13 7.75
N TYR A 110 4.59 3.35 7.99
CA TYR A 110 3.18 3.71 8.14
C TYR A 110 2.69 4.51 6.95
N MET A 111 1.53 4.15 6.42
CA MET A 111 0.81 4.88 5.37
C MET A 111 -0.56 5.28 5.90
N VAL A 112 -0.88 6.57 5.88
CA VAL A 112 -2.16 7.09 6.39
C VAL A 112 -3.29 6.71 5.44
N ARG A 113 -4.13 5.75 5.85
CA ARG A 113 -5.34 5.39 5.10
C ARG A 113 -6.43 6.47 5.26
N SER A 114 -6.65 6.93 6.50
CA SER A 114 -7.56 8.03 6.83
C SER A 114 -7.21 8.64 8.18
N GLY A 115 -7.53 9.90 8.39
CA GLY A 115 -7.13 10.66 9.55
C GLY A 115 -5.92 11.53 9.27
N SER A 116 -5.20 11.94 10.32
CA SER A 116 -3.98 12.75 10.21
C SER A 116 -3.08 12.59 11.42
N VAL A 117 -1.80 12.86 11.23
CA VAL A 117 -0.77 12.84 12.26
C VAL A 117 0.05 14.12 12.27
N ASP A 118 0.62 14.47 13.42
CA ASP A 118 1.63 15.52 13.56
C ASP A 118 2.99 14.88 13.83
N VAL A 119 4.00 15.34 13.13
CA VAL A 119 5.41 15.00 13.32
C VAL A 119 6.06 16.10 14.13
N LYS A 120 6.66 15.74 15.26
CA LYS A 120 7.33 16.67 16.17
C LYS A 120 8.74 16.20 16.49
N ILE A 121 9.65 17.14 16.59
CA ILE A 121 11.02 16.91 17.00
C ILE A 121 11.26 17.60 18.34
N ASP A 122 11.92 16.91 19.25
CA ASP A 122 12.45 17.46 20.49
C ASP A 122 13.95 17.71 20.30
N ASP A 123 14.36 18.98 20.39
CA ASP A 123 15.77 19.40 20.32
C ASP A 123 16.46 19.43 21.71
N GLY A 124 15.77 18.94 22.74
CA GLY A 124 16.21 18.95 24.14
C GLY A 124 15.84 20.24 24.89
N THR A 125 15.30 21.24 24.19
CA THR A 125 14.83 22.50 24.78
C THR A 125 13.35 22.76 24.54
N LYS A 126 12.85 22.37 23.41
CA LYS A 126 11.45 22.55 22.98
C LYS A 126 10.99 21.44 22.02
N TRP A 127 9.69 21.25 22.01
CA TRP A 127 9.02 20.47 20.98
C TRP A 127 8.62 21.35 19.80
N GLU A 128 9.07 20.99 18.61
CA GLU A 128 8.71 21.71 17.39
C GLU A 128 7.91 20.79 16.46
N LYS A 129 6.75 21.26 16.00
CA LYS A 129 5.99 20.55 14.97
C LYS A 129 6.60 20.88 13.60
N VAL A 130 7.15 19.86 12.95
CA VAL A 130 7.83 19.98 11.66
C VAL A 130 6.95 19.61 10.47
N ALA A 131 5.93 18.78 10.67
CA ALA A 131 5.00 18.41 9.62
C ALA A 131 3.64 17.95 10.16
N SER A 132 2.62 17.98 9.31
CA SER A 132 1.37 17.25 9.46
C SER A 132 1.17 16.40 8.23
N LEU A 133 0.81 15.11 8.42
CA LEU A 133 0.62 14.15 7.34
C LEU A 133 -0.83 13.67 7.36
N GLY A 134 -1.44 13.61 6.19
CA GLY A 134 -2.82 13.18 5.97
C GLY A 134 -2.94 11.96 5.08
N GLN A 135 -4.13 11.69 4.59
CA GLN A 135 -4.44 10.54 3.75
C GLN A 135 -3.52 10.45 2.52
N GLY A 136 -2.96 9.26 2.28
CA GLY A 136 -2.05 8.98 1.17
C GLY A 136 -0.60 9.33 1.46
N GLU A 137 -0.29 9.98 2.57
CA GLU A 137 1.07 10.26 3.02
C GLU A 137 1.59 9.14 3.92
N ALA A 138 2.92 9.05 4.04
CA ALA A 138 3.58 7.96 4.74
C ALA A 138 4.79 8.46 5.54
N PHE A 139 5.23 7.68 6.54
CA PHE A 139 6.37 7.99 7.39
C PHE A 139 6.99 6.71 7.99
N GLY A 140 8.16 6.85 8.61
CA GLY A 140 8.91 5.75 9.22
C GLY A 140 9.94 5.12 8.30
N GLU A 141 10.07 5.62 7.05
CA GLU A 141 11.07 5.14 6.07
C GLU A 141 12.50 5.42 6.49
N ALA A 142 12.75 6.56 7.14
CA ALA A 142 14.10 7.02 7.44
C ALA A 142 14.89 5.98 8.25
N SER A 143 14.40 5.61 9.41
CA SER A 143 15.06 4.63 10.29
C SER A 143 15.11 3.21 9.70
N LEU A 144 14.16 2.85 8.84
CA LEU A 144 14.18 1.55 8.16
C LEU A 144 15.25 1.49 7.06
N LEU A 145 15.51 2.62 6.38
CA LEU A 145 16.52 2.74 5.33
C LEU A 145 17.94 2.88 5.87
N THR A 146 18.12 3.66 6.95
CA THR A 146 19.46 3.98 7.50
C THR A 146 19.88 3.03 8.61
N GLY A 147 18.92 2.45 9.34
CA GLY A 147 19.17 1.71 10.57
C GLY A 147 19.32 2.58 11.81
N ASP A 148 19.25 3.91 11.66
CA ASP A 148 19.33 4.86 12.77
C ASP A 148 18.03 4.88 13.58
N PRO A 149 18.06 5.35 14.84
CA PRO A 149 16.85 5.60 15.61
C PRO A 149 15.91 6.60 14.92
N CYS A 150 14.63 6.54 15.24
CA CYS A 150 13.64 7.47 14.73
C CYS A 150 14.00 8.92 15.07
N ASN A 151 14.01 9.79 14.09
CA ASN A 151 14.42 11.20 14.21
C ASN A 151 13.31 12.14 14.70
N ALA A 152 12.07 11.61 14.84
CA ALA A 152 10.92 12.40 15.27
C ALA A 152 9.90 11.55 16.03
N THR A 153 9.05 12.22 16.82
CA THR A 153 7.86 11.62 17.43
C THR A 153 6.64 11.93 16.57
N VAL A 154 5.81 10.91 16.32
CA VAL A 154 4.59 11.03 15.51
C VAL A 154 3.37 10.76 16.39
N TYR A 155 2.41 11.69 16.39
CA TYR A 155 1.16 11.65 17.15
C TYR A 155 -0.04 11.61 16.21
N ALA A 156 -1.06 10.83 16.56
CA ALA A 156 -2.35 10.87 15.89
C ALA A 156 -3.13 12.14 16.31
N ASN A 157 -3.45 13.03 15.35
CA ASN A 157 -4.27 14.21 15.62
C ASN A 157 -5.73 13.88 15.89
N VAL A 158 -6.23 12.93 15.15
CA VAL A 158 -7.58 12.37 15.23
C VAL A 158 -7.50 10.85 15.23
N ALA A 159 -8.61 10.15 15.36
CA ALA A 159 -8.62 8.71 15.16
C ALA A 159 -8.11 8.40 13.74
N THR A 160 -6.96 7.73 13.63
CA THR A 160 -6.24 7.54 12.39
C THR A 160 -6.08 6.05 12.10
N PHE A 161 -6.31 5.68 10.86
CA PHE A 161 -6.16 4.31 10.34
C PHE A 161 -4.97 4.26 9.39
N PHE A 162 -4.18 3.20 9.52
CA PHE A 162 -2.97 3.00 8.74
C PHE A 162 -2.98 1.66 8.00
N TYR A 163 -2.30 1.66 6.87
CA TYR A 163 -1.66 0.46 6.34
C TYR A 163 -0.20 0.48 6.76
N VAL A 164 0.29 -0.66 7.24
CA VAL A 164 1.61 -0.75 7.89
C VAL A 164 2.39 -1.91 7.28
N LEU A 165 3.64 -1.65 6.91
CA LEU A 165 4.64 -2.68 6.64
C LEU A 165 5.57 -2.78 7.86
N ASP A 166 5.73 -3.96 8.43
CA ASP A 166 6.77 -4.20 9.40
C ASP A 166 8.16 -4.20 8.73
N LYS A 167 9.19 -4.08 9.55
CA LYS A 167 10.60 -3.97 9.12
C LYS A 167 11.03 -5.07 8.16
N GLU A 168 10.62 -6.31 8.41
CA GLU A 168 10.98 -7.46 7.56
C GLU A 168 10.28 -7.35 6.21
N SER A 169 8.97 -7.13 6.21
CA SER A 169 8.17 -6.94 4.98
C SER A 169 8.64 -5.73 4.15
N PHE A 170 9.05 -4.65 4.83
CA PHE A 170 9.61 -3.45 4.18
C PHE A 170 10.93 -3.76 3.49
N LYS A 171 11.86 -4.46 4.17
CA LYS A 171 13.14 -4.88 3.58
C LYS A 171 12.95 -5.79 2.38
N GLU A 172 12.10 -6.82 2.53
CA GLU A 172 11.81 -7.72 1.41
C GLU A 172 11.17 -6.99 0.21
N ALA A 173 10.30 -6.00 0.45
CA ALA A 173 9.70 -5.21 -0.62
C ALA A 173 10.76 -4.39 -1.38
N ILE A 174 11.72 -3.79 -0.68
CA ILE A 174 12.84 -3.07 -1.30
C ILE A 174 13.75 -4.01 -2.09
N GLU A 175 14.12 -5.15 -1.51
CA GLU A 175 14.98 -6.14 -2.17
C GLU A 175 14.37 -6.68 -3.47
N GLN A 176 13.04 -6.79 -3.52
CA GLN A 176 12.29 -7.27 -4.69
C GLN A 176 11.96 -6.18 -5.71
N SER A 177 12.07 -4.90 -5.35
CA SER A 177 11.74 -3.77 -6.21
C SER A 177 12.78 -2.65 -6.09
N PRO A 178 13.79 -2.61 -7.00
CA PRO A 178 14.72 -1.49 -7.08
C PRO A 178 14.03 -0.13 -7.27
N THR A 179 12.91 -0.11 -7.99
CA THR A 179 12.10 1.09 -8.18
C THR A 179 11.56 1.63 -6.84
N LEU A 180 11.08 0.74 -5.96
CA LEU A 180 10.61 1.14 -4.64
C LEU A 180 11.74 1.71 -3.78
N GLU A 181 12.92 1.08 -3.82
CA GLU A 181 14.10 1.57 -3.10
C GLU A 181 14.46 2.99 -3.54
N GLU A 182 14.53 3.24 -4.84
CA GLU A 182 14.87 4.55 -5.41
C GLU A 182 13.84 5.63 -4.99
N GLU A 183 12.56 5.32 -5.09
CA GLU A 183 11.47 6.23 -4.68
C GLU A 183 11.54 6.57 -3.18
N LEU A 184 11.73 5.58 -2.31
CA LEU A 184 11.84 5.78 -0.87
C LEU A 184 13.08 6.58 -0.49
N ARG A 185 14.23 6.32 -1.12
CA ARG A 185 15.44 7.12 -0.94
C ARG A 185 15.23 8.57 -1.40
N GLY A 186 14.56 8.77 -2.53
CA GLY A 186 14.21 10.10 -3.03
C GLY A 186 13.33 10.87 -2.04
N ILE A 187 12.33 10.22 -1.43
CA ILE A 187 11.47 10.83 -0.40
C ILE A 187 12.28 11.18 0.85
N PHE A 188 13.14 10.28 1.30
CA PHE A 188 14.02 10.50 2.44
C PHE A 188 14.91 11.73 2.28
N PHE A 189 15.59 11.88 1.13
CA PHE A 189 16.44 13.05 0.85
C PHE A 189 15.67 14.37 0.74
N GLN A 190 14.39 14.34 0.36
CA GLN A 190 13.57 15.55 0.30
C GLN A 190 13.09 16.03 1.68
N ARG A 191 13.18 15.17 2.70
CA ARG A 191 12.69 15.45 4.08
C ARG A 191 13.81 15.80 5.07
N GLN A 192 15.07 15.78 4.61
CA GLN A 192 16.23 16.27 5.35
C GLN A 192 16.39 17.78 5.17
#